data_80cb8fcb66a9d6633f96a63d4f6d5d8b
#
_entry.id   80cb8fcb66a9d6633f96a63d4f6d5d8b
#
_cell.length_a   1.000
_cell.length_b   1.000
_cell.length_c   1.000
_cell.angle_alpha   90.00
_cell.angle_beta   90.00
_cell.angle_gamma   90.00
#
_symmetry.space_group_name_H-M   'P 1'
#
loop_
_entity.id
_entity.type
_entity.pdbx_description
1 polymer ?
#
loop_
_entity_poly.entity_id
_entity_poly.type
_entity_poly.pdbx_seq_one_letter_code
_entity_poly.pdbx_strand_id
1 'polypeptide(L)'
;MEKTRESQFNYNRSPYCSGGENFNKPVIVNEKVSEDLRALIPLSPLHQPYNLQVLDLFLQKYKEISHIACFDTSFYFTNPPITKAFGLPKKYYDKGIIRYGFHGLSYKYVSSYFKEMTKEDLPTKTIIDHLGSGSSLCAIKNGLSLTSSMGFSVLDGVMMGTRTGNLDPGVVLYLIDHEKMTTKEITELLYKKSGLLGMSGESSDMRTLLASNSPDAKFAIDLFVYRIVLEIGKLTAALEGLDCLIFTAGVGQNSAVHT
;
A
#
# COMPACT_ATOMS: atom_id res chain seq x y z
N MET A 1 -0.64 44.33 19.97
CA MET A 1 0.32 43.64 19.09
C MET A 1 0.76 42.35 19.78
N GLU A 2 -0.05 41.29 19.64
CA GLU A 2 0.29 39.94 20.11
C GLU A 2 1.16 39.27 19.07
N LYS A 3 2.41 39.00 19.43
CA LYS A 3 3.30 38.14 18.66
C LYS A 3 2.77 36.71 18.77
N THR A 4 2.11 36.22 17.73
CA THR A 4 1.87 34.79 17.53
C THR A 4 3.21 34.08 17.59
N ARG A 5 3.42 33.26 18.62
CA ARG A 5 4.55 32.32 18.69
C ARG A 5 4.34 31.31 17.56
N GLU A 6 5.08 31.48 16.47
CA GLU A 6 5.35 30.37 15.55
C GLU A 6 6.05 29.27 16.37
N SER A 7 5.32 28.19 16.61
CA SER A 7 5.92 26.97 17.13
C SER A 7 6.84 26.43 16.05
N GLN A 8 8.15 26.67 16.19
CA GLN A 8 9.17 26.03 15.37
C GLN A 8 9.05 24.51 15.59
N PHE A 9 8.52 23.81 14.60
CA PHE A 9 8.48 22.35 14.61
C PHE A 9 9.89 21.83 14.37
N ASN A 10 10.63 21.48 15.43
CA ASN A 10 11.98 20.94 15.35
C ASN A 10 11.97 19.42 15.07
N TYR A 11 11.12 18.94 14.15
CA TYR A 11 11.11 17.54 13.76
C TYR A 11 10.72 17.35 12.30
N ASN A 12 11.28 16.32 11.69
CA ASN A 12 10.93 15.84 10.36
C ASN A 12 10.19 14.51 10.46
N ARG A 13 9.10 14.34 9.70
CA ARG A 13 8.35 13.08 9.60
C ARG A 13 8.61 12.47 8.24
N SER A 14 9.15 11.26 8.23
CA SER A 14 9.41 10.52 7.00
C SER A 14 8.53 9.27 6.93
N PRO A 15 7.76 9.10 5.84
CA PRO A 15 7.00 7.88 5.62
C PRO A 15 7.94 6.74 5.21
N TYR A 16 7.75 5.58 5.81
CA TYR A 16 8.45 4.34 5.47
C TYR A 16 7.45 3.27 5.04
N CYS A 17 7.77 2.52 3.99
CA CYS A 17 6.90 1.47 3.52
C CYS A 17 6.79 0.33 4.54
N SER A 18 7.90 -0.13 5.09
CA SER A 18 7.90 -1.27 6.01
C SER A 18 8.56 -0.95 7.34
N GLY A 19 7.83 -1.19 8.43
CA GLY A 19 8.34 -1.27 9.80
C GLY A 19 8.56 -2.72 10.27
N GLY A 20 8.31 -3.71 9.39
CA GLY A 20 8.32 -5.12 9.79
C GLY A 20 7.34 -5.40 10.93
N GLU A 21 7.69 -6.36 11.78
CA GLU A 21 6.96 -6.65 13.03
C GLU A 21 7.46 -5.83 14.23
N ASN A 22 8.57 -5.09 14.06
CA ASN A 22 9.22 -4.38 15.17
C ASN A 22 8.65 -2.98 15.41
N PHE A 23 8.11 -2.33 14.36
CA PHE A 23 7.68 -0.94 14.44
C PHE A 23 6.16 -0.79 14.23
N ASN A 24 5.41 -0.85 15.32
CA ASN A 24 3.95 -0.71 15.35
C ASN A 24 3.45 0.73 15.57
N LYS A 25 4.36 1.68 15.75
CA LYS A 25 4.08 3.10 15.96
C LYS A 25 5.23 3.97 15.43
N PRO A 26 5.02 5.28 15.24
CA PRO A 26 6.12 6.19 14.92
C PRO A 26 7.23 6.14 15.95
N VAL A 27 8.48 6.20 15.49
CA VAL A 27 9.67 6.17 16.35
C VAL A 27 10.63 7.32 16.01
N ILE A 28 11.31 7.84 17.03
CA ILE A 28 12.44 8.75 16.81
C ILE A 28 13.62 7.92 16.30
N VAL A 29 14.19 8.34 15.19
CA VAL A 29 15.30 7.62 14.55
C VAL A 29 16.60 7.93 15.31
N ASN A 30 17.27 6.86 15.72
CA ASN A 30 18.65 6.84 16.22
C ASN A 30 19.45 5.78 15.46
N GLU A 31 20.72 5.58 15.79
CA GLU A 31 21.59 4.60 15.12
C GLU A 31 20.96 3.19 15.11
N LYS A 32 20.48 2.73 16.28
CA LYS A 32 19.85 1.40 16.39
C LYS A 32 18.62 1.28 15.50
N VAL A 33 17.72 2.26 15.49
CA VAL A 33 16.54 2.27 14.62
C VAL A 33 16.96 2.25 13.15
N SER A 34 18.01 3.00 12.79
CA SER A 34 18.54 3.01 11.41
C SER A 34 19.06 1.63 10.99
N GLU A 35 19.79 0.92 11.88
CA GLU A 35 20.25 -0.45 11.64
C GLU A 35 19.09 -1.42 11.49
N ASP A 36 18.11 -1.38 12.41
CA ASP A 36 16.92 -2.22 12.35
C ASP A 36 16.12 -1.99 11.03
N LEU A 37 16.00 -0.74 10.58
CA LEU A 37 15.36 -0.41 9.31
C LEU A 37 16.15 -0.93 8.10
N ARG A 38 17.48 -0.96 8.15
CA ARG A 38 18.33 -1.55 7.10
C ARG A 38 18.13 -3.07 7.01
N ALA A 39 17.97 -3.73 8.15
CA ALA A 39 17.68 -5.15 8.19
C ALA A 39 16.34 -5.52 7.50
N LEU A 40 15.41 -4.56 7.37
CA LEU A 40 14.14 -4.75 6.67
C LEU A 40 14.20 -4.56 5.14
N ILE A 41 15.36 -4.22 4.57
CA ILE A 41 15.53 -4.07 3.11
C ILE A 41 15.01 -5.30 2.33
N PRO A 42 15.27 -6.55 2.73
CA PRO A 42 14.75 -7.72 2.03
C PRO A 42 13.23 -7.81 1.96
N LEU A 43 12.50 -7.18 2.89
CA LEU A 43 11.03 -7.15 2.92
C LEU A 43 10.44 -6.09 1.98
N SER A 44 11.22 -5.07 1.63
CA SER A 44 10.78 -3.96 0.75
C SER A 44 11.95 -3.44 -0.13
N PRO A 45 12.53 -4.29 -0.99
CA PRO A 45 13.79 -4.00 -1.68
C PRO A 45 13.69 -2.83 -2.67
N LEU A 46 12.49 -2.50 -3.13
CA LEU A 46 12.28 -1.40 -4.10
C LEU A 46 12.02 -0.04 -3.44
N HIS A 47 11.68 0.01 -2.16
CA HIS A 47 11.32 1.27 -1.48
C HIS A 47 12.26 1.57 -0.30
N GLN A 48 12.57 0.56 0.52
CA GLN A 48 13.34 0.75 1.75
C GLN A 48 14.74 1.37 1.52
N PRO A 49 15.52 0.97 0.49
CA PRO A 49 16.81 1.59 0.23
C PRO A 49 16.73 3.09 -0.07
N TYR A 50 15.74 3.51 -0.85
CA TYR A 50 15.56 4.93 -1.17
C TYR A 50 15.11 5.74 0.04
N ASN A 51 14.21 5.20 0.86
CA ASN A 51 13.80 5.83 2.10
C ASN A 51 14.99 6.02 3.05
N LEU A 52 15.86 5.02 3.16
CA LEU A 52 17.06 5.08 3.99
C LEU A 52 18.10 6.07 3.47
N GLN A 53 18.28 6.18 2.15
CA GLN A 53 19.17 7.20 1.56
C GLN A 53 18.72 8.62 1.93
N VAL A 54 17.42 8.89 1.84
CA VAL A 54 16.87 10.19 2.25
C VAL A 54 17.08 10.42 3.74
N LEU A 55 16.84 9.40 4.57
CA LEU A 55 17.09 9.48 6.01
C LEU A 55 18.54 9.82 6.33
N ASP A 56 19.50 9.11 5.71
CA ASP A 56 20.92 9.31 5.93
C ASP A 56 21.36 10.76 5.61
N LEU A 57 20.86 11.30 4.50
CA LEU A 57 21.09 12.69 4.12
C LEU A 57 20.56 13.68 5.17
N PHE A 58 19.35 13.43 5.71
CA PHE A 58 18.77 14.28 6.74
C PHE A 58 19.53 14.18 8.07
N LEU A 59 19.89 12.98 8.50
CA LEU A 59 20.66 12.75 9.72
C LEU A 59 22.04 13.41 9.66
N GLN A 60 22.67 13.42 8.48
CA GLN A 60 23.96 14.09 8.30
C GLN A 60 23.84 15.61 8.27
N LYS A 61 22.81 16.14 7.59
CA LYS A 61 22.69 17.59 7.31
C LYS A 61 21.97 18.36 8.41
N TYR A 62 21.05 17.73 9.13
CA TYR A 62 20.16 18.37 10.11
C TYR A 62 20.21 17.63 11.46
N LYS A 63 21.36 17.67 12.11
CA LYS A 63 21.63 16.93 13.37
C LYS A 63 20.76 17.37 14.56
N GLU A 64 20.37 18.65 14.56
CA GLU A 64 19.52 19.26 15.61
C GLU A 64 18.03 18.99 15.44
N ILE A 65 17.62 18.39 14.32
CA ILE A 65 16.21 18.10 14.05
C ILE A 65 15.94 16.65 14.41
N SER A 66 14.94 16.40 15.25
CA SER A 66 14.47 15.04 15.50
C SER A 66 13.80 14.46 14.25
N HIS A 67 14.26 13.31 13.81
CA HIS A 67 13.67 12.57 12.69
C HIS A 67 12.73 11.50 13.19
N ILE A 68 11.48 11.50 12.71
CA ILE A 68 10.45 10.55 13.11
C ILE A 68 10.10 9.67 11.92
N ALA A 69 10.32 8.36 12.05
CA ALA A 69 9.88 7.36 11.09
C ALA A 69 8.42 6.98 11.36
N CYS A 70 7.58 7.06 10.31
CA CYS A 70 6.19 6.64 10.32
C CYS A 70 6.01 5.50 9.32
N PHE A 71 5.32 4.42 9.69
CA PHE A 71 5.30 3.18 8.92
C PHE A 71 3.91 2.88 8.37
N ASP A 72 3.82 2.61 7.07
CA ASP A 72 2.59 2.15 6.42
C ASP A 72 2.09 0.85 7.05
N THR A 73 3.01 -0.07 7.34
CA THR A 73 2.67 -1.37 7.93
C THR A 73 2.14 -1.29 9.35
N SER A 74 2.36 -0.18 10.07
CA SER A 74 1.92 -0.04 11.46
C SER A 74 0.39 -0.04 11.63
N PHE A 75 -0.36 0.36 10.61
CA PHE A 75 -1.83 0.35 10.62
C PHE A 75 -2.41 -1.07 10.76
N TYR A 76 -1.69 -2.06 10.27
CA TYR A 76 -2.10 -3.47 10.22
C TYR A 76 -1.63 -4.29 11.42
N PHE A 77 -1.04 -3.66 12.41
CA PHE A 77 -0.52 -4.38 13.57
C PHE A 77 -1.63 -5.11 14.34
N THR A 78 -2.84 -4.57 14.33
CA THR A 78 -4.03 -5.15 14.96
C THR A 78 -4.65 -6.30 14.18
N ASN A 79 -4.19 -6.57 12.95
CA ASN A 79 -4.73 -7.66 12.14
C ASN A 79 -4.59 -9.01 12.87
N PRO A 80 -5.66 -9.83 12.94
CA PRO A 80 -5.59 -11.17 13.52
C PRO A 80 -4.54 -12.04 12.82
N PRO A 81 -3.86 -12.96 13.51
CA PRO A 81 -2.85 -13.84 12.92
C PRO A 81 -3.33 -14.61 11.68
N ILE A 82 -4.59 -15.03 11.67
CA ILE A 82 -5.20 -15.77 10.55
C ILE A 82 -5.23 -14.92 9.26
N THR A 83 -5.42 -13.60 9.35
CA THR A 83 -5.44 -12.72 8.18
C THR A 83 -4.05 -12.34 7.69
N LYS A 84 -3.01 -12.58 8.51
CA LYS A 84 -1.61 -12.36 8.16
C LYS A 84 -0.95 -13.58 7.51
N ALA A 85 -1.50 -14.78 7.70
CA ALA A 85 -0.87 -16.02 7.26
C ALA A 85 -1.06 -16.26 5.76
N PHE A 86 -0.03 -16.82 5.13
CA PHE A 86 -0.13 -17.51 3.83
C PHE A 86 -0.30 -19.01 4.07
N GLY A 87 -0.89 -19.73 3.11
CA GLY A 87 -1.00 -21.20 3.13
C GLY A 87 0.33 -21.94 2.89
N LEU A 88 1.42 -21.41 3.44
CA LEU A 88 2.76 -22.01 3.38
C LEU A 88 3.06 -22.79 4.67
N PRO A 89 4.07 -23.69 4.65
CA PRO A 89 4.54 -24.34 5.88
C PRO A 89 4.84 -23.31 6.97
N LYS A 90 4.40 -23.61 8.21
CA LYS A 90 4.45 -22.68 9.35
C LYS A 90 5.82 -22.01 9.60
N LYS A 91 6.91 -22.71 9.28
CA LYS A 91 8.28 -22.18 9.40
C LYS A 91 8.50 -20.86 8.64
N TYR A 92 7.72 -20.60 7.56
CA TYR A 92 7.82 -19.35 6.81
C TYR A 92 7.07 -18.22 7.53
N TYR A 93 5.92 -18.52 8.12
CA TYR A 93 5.22 -17.57 9.00
C TYR A 93 6.12 -17.15 10.16
N ASP A 94 6.77 -18.11 10.83
CA ASP A 94 7.67 -17.88 11.97
C ASP A 94 8.93 -17.09 11.58
N LYS A 95 9.27 -17.03 10.29
CA LYS A 95 10.32 -16.17 9.72
C LYS A 95 9.84 -14.79 9.27
N GLY A 96 8.59 -14.41 9.55
CA GLY A 96 8.02 -13.13 9.15
C GLY A 96 7.58 -13.09 7.67
N ILE A 97 7.39 -14.23 6.99
CA ILE A 97 6.76 -14.25 5.66
C ILE A 97 5.25 -14.20 5.87
N ILE A 98 4.74 -12.99 6.06
CA ILE A 98 3.36 -12.70 6.41
C ILE A 98 2.79 -11.58 5.53
N ARG A 99 1.50 -11.36 5.61
CA ARG A 99 0.83 -10.20 4.99
C ARG A 99 1.02 -8.99 5.89
N TYR A 100 1.78 -8.00 5.41
CA TYR A 100 2.03 -6.74 6.13
C TYR A 100 0.96 -5.68 5.85
N GLY A 101 0.52 -5.55 4.60
CA GLY A 101 -0.32 -4.44 4.15
C GLY A 101 0.48 -3.15 3.94
N PHE A 102 -0.05 -2.26 3.10
CA PHE A 102 0.58 -0.98 2.76
C PHE A 102 -0.48 0.12 2.62
N HIS A 103 -0.09 1.37 2.38
CA HIS A 103 -0.93 2.57 2.41
C HIS A 103 -1.58 2.82 3.79
N GLY A 104 -1.04 2.24 4.86
CA GLY A 104 -1.62 2.34 6.21
C GLY A 104 -1.68 3.76 6.75
N LEU A 105 -0.73 4.64 6.37
CA LEU A 105 -0.78 6.06 6.73
C LEU A 105 -1.99 6.76 6.10
N SER A 106 -2.33 6.40 4.85
CA SER A 106 -3.52 6.92 4.18
C SER A 106 -4.81 6.43 4.88
N TYR A 107 -4.90 5.14 5.17
CA TYR A 107 -6.08 4.58 5.87
C TYR A 107 -6.25 5.16 7.26
N LYS A 108 -5.17 5.32 7.99
CA LYS A 108 -5.19 5.97 9.31
C LYS A 108 -5.70 7.41 9.22
N TYR A 109 -5.22 8.17 8.23
CA TYR A 109 -5.65 9.54 8.02
C TYR A 109 -7.14 9.61 7.68
N VAL A 110 -7.59 8.84 6.68
CA VAL A 110 -8.99 8.83 6.23
C VAL A 110 -9.92 8.42 7.39
N SER A 111 -9.57 7.36 8.14
CA SER A 111 -10.37 6.90 9.28
C SER A 111 -10.49 7.97 10.37
N SER A 112 -9.42 8.71 10.65
CA SER A 112 -9.43 9.79 11.65
C SER A 112 -10.19 11.01 11.16
N TYR A 113 -9.99 11.36 9.87
CA TYR A 113 -10.60 12.55 9.25
C TYR A 113 -12.10 12.38 9.00
N PHE A 114 -12.59 11.15 8.86
CA PHE A 114 -14.00 10.85 8.69
C PHE A 114 -14.86 11.50 9.78
N LYS A 115 -14.47 11.35 11.04
CA LYS A 115 -15.17 11.96 12.19
C LYS A 115 -15.11 13.48 12.17
N GLU A 116 -14.01 14.07 11.73
CA GLU A 116 -13.90 15.54 11.61
C GLU A 116 -14.86 16.09 10.55
N MET A 117 -14.98 15.37 9.43
CA MET A 117 -15.82 15.79 8.29
C MET A 117 -17.31 15.58 8.54
N THR A 118 -17.69 14.38 9.00
CA THR A 118 -19.09 13.96 9.10
C THR A 118 -19.71 14.27 10.45
N LYS A 119 -18.91 14.50 11.49
CA LYS A 119 -19.29 14.55 12.92
C LYS A 119 -19.82 13.23 13.47
N GLU A 120 -19.65 12.15 12.72
CA GLU A 120 -20.07 10.80 13.07
C GLU A 120 -18.83 9.90 13.24
N ASP A 121 -18.96 8.83 13.99
CA ASP A 121 -17.92 7.81 14.10
C ASP A 121 -17.88 6.98 12.80
N LEU A 122 -16.69 6.49 12.47
CA LEU A 122 -16.53 5.60 11.30
C LEU A 122 -17.42 4.36 11.47
N PRO A 123 -18.27 4.02 10.46
CA PRO A 123 -19.13 2.84 10.54
C PRO A 123 -18.35 1.55 10.82
N THR A 124 -19.00 0.61 11.50
CA THR A 124 -18.35 -0.59 12.04
C THR A 124 -17.67 -1.45 10.99
N LYS A 125 -18.29 -1.58 9.80
CA LYS A 125 -17.81 -2.41 8.69
C LYS A 125 -17.51 -1.50 7.51
N THR A 126 -16.28 -0.95 7.49
CA THR A 126 -15.87 0.00 6.48
C THR A 126 -14.79 -0.60 5.57
N ILE A 127 -14.89 -0.35 4.28
CA ILE A 127 -13.80 -0.55 3.32
C ILE A 127 -13.31 0.83 2.87
N ILE A 128 -12.00 1.03 2.89
CA ILE A 128 -11.37 2.22 2.30
C ILE A 128 -10.54 1.78 1.11
N ASP A 129 -10.84 2.38 -0.05
CA ASP A 129 -10.18 2.15 -1.32
C ASP A 129 -9.21 3.30 -1.60
N HIS A 130 -7.92 3.03 -1.46
CA HIS A 130 -6.86 3.95 -1.87
C HIS A 130 -6.51 3.66 -3.34
N LEU A 131 -7.05 4.45 -4.27
CA LEU A 131 -6.88 4.28 -5.70
C LEU A 131 -6.01 5.41 -6.28
N GLY A 132 -4.73 5.14 -6.39
CA GLY A 132 -3.72 6.02 -6.97
C GLY A 132 -2.92 5.28 -8.07
N SER A 133 -1.68 5.73 -8.35
CA SER A 133 -0.74 4.97 -9.19
C SER A 133 -0.38 3.62 -8.55
N GLY A 134 -0.30 3.57 -7.21
CA GLY A 134 -0.43 2.38 -6.40
C GLY A 134 -1.85 2.31 -5.83
N SER A 135 -2.47 1.14 -5.82
CA SER A 135 -3.84 0.95 -5.36
C SER A 135 -3.94 -0.21 -4.36
N SER A 136 -4.73 -0.02 -3.34
CA SER A 136 -5.09 -1.08 -2.40
C SER A 136 -6.40 -0.79 -1.69
N LEU A 137 -6.99 -1.81 -1.09
CA LEU A 137 -8.20 -1.76 -0.32
C LEU A 137 -7.94 -2.28 1.09
N CYS A 138 -8.60 -1.70 2.09
CA CYS A 138 -8.48 -2.14 3.47
C CYS A 138 -9.86 -2.30 4.11
N ALA A 139 -10.09 -3.47 4.70
CA ALA A 139 -11.24 -3.76 5.54
C ALA A 139 -10.97 -3.31 6.98
N ILE A 140 -11.85 -2.47 7.51
CA ILE A 140 -11.78 -1.89 8.85
C ILE A 140 -13.01 -2.33 9.63
N LYS A 141 -12.80 -2.99 10.77
CA LYS A 141 -13.87 -3.43 11.69
C LYS A 141 -13.71 -2.71 13.02
N ASN A 142 -14.72 -1.97 13.45
CA ASN A 142 -14.69 -1.18 14.69
C ASN A 142 -13.48 -0.20 14.76
N GLY A 143 -13.15 0.46 13.65
CA GLY A 143 -12.03 1.41 13.59
C GLY A 143 -10.63 0.77 13.52
N LEU A 144 -10.51 -0.55 13.54
CA LEU A 144 -9.26 -1.29 13.46
C LEU A 144 -9.14 -2.03 12.13
N SER A 145 -7.94 -2.10 11.57
CA SER A 145 -7.70 -2.92 10.38
C SER A 145 -7.96 -4.39 10.69
N LEU A 146 -8.69 -5.07 9.78
CA LEU A 146 -8.96 -6.49 9.80
C LEU A 146 -8.09 -7.24 8.79
N THR A 147 -8.03 -6.73 7.55
CA THR A 147 -7.25 -7.28 6.45
C THR A 147 -7.13 -6.26 5.33
N SER A 148 -6.22 -6.48 4.38
CA SER A 148 -6.00 -5.61 3.23
C SER A 148 -5.79 -6.42 1.96
N SER A 149 -6.00 -5.79 0.80
CA SER A 149 -5.70 -6.39 -0.49
C SER A 149 -4.21 -6.65 -0.67
N MET A 150 -3.34 -5.74 -0.23
CA MET A 150 -1.88 -5.95 -0.27
C MET A 150 -1.42 -6.92 0.82
N GLY A 151 -0.41 -7.73 0.48
CA GLY A 151 0.10 -8.79 1.33
C GLY A 151 1.54 -8.59 1.77
N PHE A 152 2.43 -9.52 1.37
CA PHE A 152 3.85 -9.49 1.70
C PHE A 152 4.56 -8.27 1.09
N SER A 153 4.20 -7.90 -0.12
CA SER A 153 4.78 -6.78 -0.85
C SER A 153 3.69 -5.86 -1.41
N VAL A 154 4.11 -4.72 -1.93
CA VAL A 154 3.24 -3.77 -2.64
C VAL A 154 2.81 -4.24 -4.04
N LEU A 155 3.20 -5.45 -4.44
CA LEU A 155 2.81 -6.06 -5.71
C LEU A 155 1.45 -6.76 -5.64
N ASP A 156 1.10 -7.30 -4.47
CA ASP A 156 -0.15 -8.05 -4.24
C ASP A 156 -1.39 -7.13 -4.25
N GLY A 157 -2.56 -7.73 -4.42
CA GLY A 157 -3.85 -7.05 -4.38
C GLY A 157 -4.42 -6.72 -5.75
N VAL A 158 -5.00 -5.55 -5.91
CA VAL A 158 -5.64 -5.14 -7.17
C VAL A 158 -4.60 -4.73 -8.22
N MET A 159 -4.99 -4.79 -9.49
CA MET A 159 -4.19 -4.24 -10.58
C MET A 159 -3.96 -2.73 -10.35
N MET A 160 -2.79 -2.22 -10.73
CA MET A 160 -2.38 -0.83 -10.50
C MET A 160 -1.90 -0.18 -11.80
N GLY A 161 -1.34 1.01 -11.74
CA GLY A 161 -0.83 1.71 -12.93
C GLY A 161 0.19 0.89 -13.74
N THR A 162 1.19 0.32 -13.06
CA THR A 162 2.27 -0.47 -13.68
C THR A 162 2.47 -1.85 -13.06
N ARG A 163 1.79 -2.16 -11.94
CA ARG A 163 1.91 -3.42 -11.21
C ARG A 163 0.75 -4.34 -11.53
N THR A 164 1.06 -5.64 -11.62
CA THR A 164 0.07 -6.65 -12.00
C THR A 164 -1.04 -6.83 -10.97
N GLY A 165 -0.76 -6.62 -9.66
CA GLY A 165 -1.65 -7.07 -8.60
C GLY A 165 -1.62 -8.61 -8.46
N ASN A 166 -2.71 -9.16 -8.02
CA ASN A 166 -2.87 -10.60 -7.75
C ASN A 166 -2.60 -11.43 -9.00
N LEU A 167 -1.66 -12.36 -8.89
CA LEU A 167 -1.22 -13.24 -9.96
C LEU A 167 -1.11 -14.68 -9.43
N ASP A 168 -1.53 -15.66 -10.23
CA ASP A 168 -1.27 -17.07 -9.93
C ASP A 168 0.25 -17.30 -9.90
N PRO A 169 0.79 -17.87 -8.80
CA PRO A 169 2.21 -18.22 -8.73
C PRO A 169 2.69 -19.13 -9.87
N GLY A 170 1.79 -19.95 -10.44
CA GLY A 170 2.06 -20.78 -11.62
C GLY A 170 2.52 -19.97 -12.83
N VAL A 171 2.01 -18.74 -12.99
CA VAL A 171 2.46 -17.84 -14.06
C VAL A 171 3.93 -17.46 -13.86
N VAL A 172 4.35 -17.20 -12.61
CA VAL A 172 5.76 -16.87 -12.30
C VAL A 172 6.65 -18.06 -12.65
N LEU A 173 6.24 -19.28 -12.29
CA LEU A 173 6.97 -20.51 -12.64
C LEU A 173 7.04 -20.70 -14.17
N TYR A 174 5.95 -20.45 -14.90
CA TYR A 174 5.92 -20.49 -16.36
C TYR A 174 6.94 -19.51 -16.98
N LEU A 175 6.97 -18.26 -16.49
CA LEU A 175 7.92 -17.25 -16.99
C LEU A 175 9.38 -17.67 -16.76
N ILE A 176 9.68 -18.34 -15.64
CA ILE A 176 11.03 -18.88 -15.37
C ILE A 176 11.33 -20.06 -16.30
N ASP A 177 10.43 -21.03 -16.35
CA ASP A 177 10.72 -22.33 -16.95
C ASP A 177 10.57 -22.34 -18.47
N HIS A 178 9.59 -21.58 -19.02
CA HIS A 178 9.31 -21.56 -20.46
C HIS A 178 9.87 -20.31 -21.15
N GLU A 179 9.62 -19.12 -20.61
CA GLU A 179 10.13 -17.88 -21.18
C GLU A 179 11.60 -17.62 -20.81
N LYS A 180 12.19 -18.43 -19.92
CA LYS A 180 13.59 -18.31 -19.46
C LYS A 180 13.94 -16.96 -18.84
N MET A 181 12.94 -16.30 -18.29
CA MET A 181 13.13 -14.99 -17.65
C MET A 181 13.89 -15.11 -16.34
N THR A 182 14.83 -14.23 -16.15
CA THR A 182 15.53 -14.06 -14.87
C THR A 182 14.64 -13.40 -13.82
N THR A 183 14.96 -13.57 -12.54
CA THR A 183 14.24 -12.88 -11.44
C THR A 183 14.19 -11.36 -11.63
N LYS A 184 15.27 -10.77 -12.20
CA LYS A 184 15.33 -9.34 -12.49
C LYS A 184 14.31 -8.94 -13.56
N GLU A 185 14.22 -9.69 -14.64
CA GLU A 185 13.25 -9.44 -15.72
C GLU A 185 11.82 -9.62 -15.25
N ILE A 186 11.55 -10.66 -14.45
CA ILE A 186 10.23 -10.88 -13.83
C ILE A 186 9.88 -9.71 -12.89
N THR A 187 10.82 -9.26 -12.07
CA THR A 187 10.62 -8.11 -11.20
C THR A 187 10.28 -6.86 -12.02
N GLU A 188 11.03 -6.59 -13.08
CA GLU A 188 10.77 -5.46 -13.97
C GLU A 188 9.39 -5.57 -14.64
N LEU A 189 9.02 -6.76 -15.12
CA LEU A 189 7.72 -7.04 -15.73
C LEU A 189 6.58 -6.75 -14.74
N LEU A 190 6.60 -7.40 -13.58
CA LEU A 190 5.49 -7.38 -12.65
C LEU A 190 5.30 -6.02 -11.95
N TYR A 191 6.38 -5.27 -11.70
CA TYR A 191 6.32 -3.99 -11.01
C TYR A 191 6.19 -2.78 -11.92
N LYS A 192 6.72 -2.84 -13.17
CA LYS A 192 6.86 -1.63 -14.01
C LYS A 192 6.26 -1.74 -15.40
N LYS A 193 5.99 -2.95 -15.90
CA LYS A 193 5.52 -3.18 -17.27
C LYS A 193 4.17 -3.88 -17.35
N SER A 194 3.49 -4.04 -16.21
CA SER A 194 2.16 -4.65 -16.09
C SER A 194 1.10 -3.59 -15.78
N GLY A 195 0.00 -4.00 -15.19
CA GLY A 195 -1.09 -3.11 -14.79
C GLY A 195 -1.77 -2.41 -15.96
N LEU A 196 -2.27 -1.20 -15.73
CA LEU A 196 -2.91 -0.37 -16.76
C LEU A 196 -1.97 -0.17 -17.96
N LEU A 197 -0.70 0.14 -17.70
CA LEU A 197 0.31 0.32 -18.76
C LEU A 197 0.47 -0.93 -19.59
N GLY A 198 0.66 -2.09 -18.97
CA GLY A 198 0.90 -3.35 -19.67
C GLY A 198 -0.31 -3.84 -20.46
N MET A 199 -1.52 -3.63 -19.95
CA MET A 199 -2.76 -4.07 -20.57
C MET A 199 -3.21 -3.13 -21.70
N SER A 200 -2.99 -1.83 -21.57
CA SER A 200 -3.36 -0.84 -22.58
C SER A 200 -2.30 -0.67 -23.67
N GLY A 201 -1.03 -0.94 -23.35
CA GLY A 201 0.10 -0.57 -24.21
C GLY A 201 0.34 0.94 -24.35
N GLU A 202 -0.45 1.77 -23.67
CA GLU A 202 -0.45 3.23 -23.86
C GLU A 202 0.06 3.99 -22.61
N SER A 203 -0.61 3.78 -21.47
CA SER A 203 -0.37 4.62 -20.28
C SER A 203 -0.69 3.90 -18.97
N SER A 204 -0.03 4.33 -17.90
CA SER A 204 -0.42 3.99 -16.53
C SER A 204 -1.38 5.01 -15.90
N ASP A 205 -1.67 6.13 -16.58
CA ASP A 205 -2.53 7.20 -16.08
C ASP A 205 -3.97 7.00 -16.54
N MET A 206 -4.88 6.83 -15.59
CA MET A 206 -6.31 6.61 -15.82
C MET A 206 -6.94 7.72 -16.68
N ARG A 207 -6.54 8.98 -16.52
CA ARG A 207 -7.09 10.12 -17.27
C ARG A 207 -6.74 10.00 -18.76
N THR A 208 -5.51 9.58 -19.06
CA THR A 208 -5.05 9.32 -20.43
C THR A 208 -5.86 8.20 -21.06
N LEU A 209 -6.05 7.10 -20.33
CA LEU A 209 -6.80 5.94 -20.84
C LEU A 209 -8.29 6.24 -21.03
N LEU A 210 -8.91 7.01 -20.14
CA LEU A 210 -10.31 7.45 -20.30
C LEU A 210 -10.52 8.37 -21.51
N ALA A 211 -9.50 9.11 -21.94
CA ALA A 211 -9.54 9.94 -23.14
C ALA A 211 -9.17 9.16 -24.42
N SER A 212 -8.68 7.93 -24.31
CA SER A 212 -8.28 7.10 -25.45
C SER A 212 -9.49 6.44 -26.11
N ASN A 213 -9.42 6.30 -27.44
CA ASN A 213 -10.38 5.51 -28.24
C ASN A 213 -9.90 4.07 -28.48
N SER A 214 -8.77 3.66 -27.91
CA SER A 214 -8.21 2.33 -28.08
C SER A 214 -9.07 1.27 -27.39
N PRO A 215 -9.40 0.15 -28.05
CA PRO A 215 -10.04 -1.00 -27.41
C PRO A 215 -9.22 -1.55 -26.22
N ASP A 216 -7.89 -1.54 -26.31
CA ASP A 216 -7.01 -2.03 -25.27
C ASP A 216 -7.00 -1.11 -24.04
N ALA A 217 -7.09 0.21 -24.24
CA ALA A 217 -7.28 1.15 -23.14
C ALA A 217 -8.59 0.90 -22.40
N LYS A 218 -9.71 0.71 -23.15
CA LYS A 218 -10.99 0.34 -22.56
C LYS A 218 -10.91 -0.98 -21.80
N PHE A 219 -10.33 -2.00 -22.38
CA PHE A 219 -10.17 -3.30 -21.73
C PHE A 219 -9.34 -3.20 -20.44
N ALA A 220 -8.26 -2.41 -20.45
CA ALA A 220 -7.43 -2.19 -19.27
C ALA A 220 -8.23 -1.53 -18.13
N ILE A 221 -9.09 -0.54 -18.46
CA ILE A 221 -9.97 0.12 -17.50
C ILE A 221 -11.00 -0.88 -16.94
N ASP A 222 -11.69 -1.60 -17.82
CA ASP A 222 -12.70 -2.58 -17.42
C ASP A 222 -12.11 -3.67 -16.52
N LEU A 223 -10.89 -4.14 -16.81
CA LEU A 223 -10.17 -5.10 -15.98
C LEU A 223 -9.79 -4.50 -14.61
N PHE A 224 -9.33 -3.25 -14.57
CA PHE A 224 -9.00 -2.55 -13.34
C PHE A 224 -10.23 -2.46 -12.42
N VAL A 225 -11.35 -1.99 -12.95
CA VAL A 225 -12.62 -1.90 -12.19
C VAL A 225 -13.08 -3.27 -11.72
N TYR A 226 -13.08 -4.27 -12.61
CA TYR A 226 -13.47 -5.64 -12.28
C TYR A 226 -12.66 -6.21 -11.10
N ARG A 227 -11.33 -5.99 -11.09
CA ARG A 227 -10.47 -6.46 -9.99
C ARG A 227 -10.76 -5.76 -8.67
N ILE A 228 -11.12 -4.48 -8.70
CA ILE A 228 -11.54 -3.73 -7.50
C ILE A 228 -12.86 -4.28 -6.96
N VAL A 229 -13.85 -4.50 -7.83
CA VAL A 229 -15.16 -5.05 -7.43
C VAL A 229 -15.00 -6.42 -6.78
N LEU A 230 -14.18 -7.31 -7.35
CA LEU A 230 -13.89 -8.61 -6.74
C LEU A 230 -13.23 -8.48 -5.35
N GLU A 231 -12.30 -7.53 -5.19
CA GLU A 231 -11.64 -7.33 -3.92
C GLU A 231 -12.58 -6.72 -2.87
N ILE A 232 -13.47 -5.78 -3.26
CA ILE A 232 -14.55 -5.28 -2.38
C ILE A 232 -15.42 -6.45 -1.91
N GLY A 233 -15.84 -7.35 -2.80
CA GLY A 233 -16.62 -8.54 -2.46
C GLY A 233 -15.92 -9.44 -1.45
N LYS A 234 -14.62 -9.71 -1.66
CA LYS A 234 -13.78 -10.49 -0.74
C LYS A 234 -13.67 -9.85 0.63
N LEU A 235 -13.42 -8.53 0.68
CA LEU A 235 -13.29 -7.79 1.94
C LEU A 235 -14.64 -7.65 2.66
N THR A 236 -15.76 -7.51 1.92
CA THR A 236 -17.12 -7.53 2.47
C THR A 236 -17.42 -8.86 3.14
N ALA A 237 -17.02 -9.98 2.52
CA ALA A 237 -17.16 -11.29 3.13
C ALA A 237 -16.33 -11.42 4.43
N ALA A 238 -15.10 -10.89 4.45
CA ALA A 238 -14.24 -10.87 5.64
C ALA A 238 -14.84 -10.02 6.77
N LEU A 239 -15.52 -8.93 6.45
CA LEU A 239 -16.23 -8.05 7.39
C LEU A 239 -17.58 -8.62 7.85
N GLU A 240 -18.11 -9.66 7.18
CA GLU A 240 -19.46 -10.19 7.39
C GLU A 240 -20.55 -9.15 7.07
N GLY A 241 -20.35 -8.35 6.04
CA GLY A 241 -21.20 -7.26 5.56
C GLY A 241 -20.42 -5.97 5.30
N LEU A 242 -21.09 -4.93 4.84
CA LEU A 242 -20.50 -3.62 4.52
C LEU A 242 -21.49 -2.51 4.93
N ASP A 243 -21.00 -1.57 5.73
CA ASP A 243 -21.78 -0.39 6.15
C ASP A 243 -21.31 0.87 5.38
N CYS A 244 -20.02 0.94 5.01
CA CYS A 244 -19.45 2.11 4.37
C CYS A 244 -18.31 1.74 3.41
N LEU A 245 -18.30 2.40 2.25
CA LEU A 245 -17.24 2.32 1.25
C LEU A 245 -16.69 3.74 1.01
N ILE A 246 -15.39 3.92 1.16
CA ILE A 246 -14.73 5.23 1.04
C ILE A 246 -13.66 5.15 -0.04
N PHE A 247 -13.75 6.02 -1.03
CA PHE A 247 -12.73 6.18 -2.07
C PHE A 247 -11.78 7.33 -1.73
N THR A 248 -10.48 7.12 -1.93
CA THR A 248 -9.44 8.14 -1.71
C THR A 248 -8.32 8.00 -2.74
N ALA A 249 -7.37 8.93 -2.70
CA ALA A 249 -6.30 9.12 -3.69
C ALA A 249 -6.80 9.58 -5.07
N GLY A 250 -5.84 9.81 -5.99
CA GLY A 250 -6.10 10.56 -7.22
C GLY A 250 -7.16 9.96 -8.14
N VAL A 251 -7.16 8.65 -8.34
CA VAL A 251 -8.17 7.96 -9.16
C VAL A 251 -9.49 7.87 -8.39
N GLY A 252 -9.44 7.46 -7.11
CA GLY A 252 -10.64 7.28 -6.30
C GLY A 252 -11.45 8.56 -6.08
N GLN A 253 -10.80 9.72 -6.04
CA GLN A 253 -11.46 11.01 -5.82
C GLN A 253 -11.97 11.68 -7.10
N ASN A 254 -11.32 11.41 -8.24
CA ASN A 254 -11.50 12.21 -9.45
C ASN A 254 -12.05 11.41 -10.64
N SER A 255 -12.25 10.11 -10.53
CA SER A 255 -12.73 9.29 -11.64
C SER A 255 -14.16 8.83 -11.39
N ALA A 256 -15.08 9.24 -12.27
CA ALA A 256 -16.49 8.84 -12.26
C ALA A 256 -16.73 7.38 -12.75
N VAL A 257 -15.66 6.65 -13.09
CA VAL A 257 -15.75 5.25 -13.60
C VAL A 257 -16.19 4.26 -12.53
N HIS A 258 -16.34 4.70 -11.28
CA HIS A 258 -16.62 3.85 -10.13
C HIS A 258 -18.03 3.96 -9.56
N THR A 259 -18.90 4.74 -10.20
CA THR A 259 -20.32 4.86 -9.80
C THR A 259 -21.25 4.00 -10.62
#